data_684d9f335ab5fd3be9000834f23df5d8
#
_entry.id   684d9f335ab5fd3be9000834f23df5d8
#
_cell.length_a   1.000
_cell.length_b   1.000
_cell.length_c   1.000
_cell.angle_alpha   90.00
_cell.angle_beta   90.00
_cell.angle_gamma   90.00
#
_symmetry.space_group_name_H-M   'P 1'
#
loop_
_entity.id
_entity.type
_entity.pdbx_description
1 polymer ?
#
loop_
_entity_poly.entity_id
_entity_poly.type
_entity_poly.pdbx_seq_one_letter_code
_entity_poly.pdbx_strand_id
1 'polypeptide(L)'
;MKKVSIPSRLWYENEEWELTFPDRWEVDNLTSPGFDRPGLSPDEIKNRVDYPIEGPSLEELARGKKQAVIVFDDMTRPTPVGDVAPFVTDALHRAGMEKDQIRFIWALGSHAAYDMINARKKLGDHIVENYAVYNHDPFQNTVRVGRTPTGVEVWLNREYMSCDLRIAIGCITAHVHVGFGGGAKIILPGIAGIESINQFHNQMYRDRSRVGLGNFDGNIMRAECDAAGDMAGLDFKIDCLINRRGEIAGLYAGPFRATHQAGGEEGKEHYGIPHATGYDIAVSNAYGKANESAIARFMSLMALKPDGTGTSVLIADAPEGQVPHYVMRSWGTDYGGRHFQPKIRGKGMIQKTMKRFLVMAPHPDRTMLDLICHIDDATIVKTWPEALALLEEDYPGAARVAVIQDGTMQYMKRPGE
;
A
#
# COMPACT_ATOMS: atom_id res chain seq x y z
N MET A 1 -20.88 -14.21 -24.01
CA MET A 1 -20.31 -13.26 -23.03
C MET A 1 -18.92 -13.71 -22.67
N LYS A 2 -17.93 -12.82 -22.80
CA LYS A 2 -16.57 -13.04 -22.28
C LYS A 2 -16.57 -12.87 -20.76
N LYS A 3 -15.67 -13.56 -20.06
CA LYS A 3 -15.61 -13.58 -18.61
C LYS A 3 -14.18 -13.31 -18.15
N VAL A 4 -14.02 -12.47 -17.12
CA VAL A 4 -12.76 -12.23 -16.43
C VAL A 4 -13.02 -12.34 -14.93
N SER A 5 -12.24 -13.20 -14.25
CA SER A 5 -12.27 -13.28 -12.78
C SER A 5 -11.31 -12.28 -12.18
N ILE A 6 -11.73 -11.56 -11.13
CA ILE A 6 -10.92 -10.65 -10.36
C ILE A 6 -11.02 -11.00 -8.87
N PRO A 7 -9.93 -10.84 -8.07
CA PRO A 7 -9.99 -11.10 -6.63
C PRO A 7 -10.73 -9.97 -5.91
N SER A 8 -11.37 -10.31 -4.80
CA SER A 8 -12.03 -9.36 -3.90
C SER A 8 -11.86 -9.77 -2.44
N ARG A 9 -12.11 -8.85 -1.49
CA ARG A 9 -12.24 -9.10 -0.07
C ARG A 9 -11.01 -9.68 0.63
N LEU A 10 -9.83 -9.14 0.35
CA LEU A 10 -8.55 -9.61 0.90
C LEU A 10 -8.59 -9.88 2.43
N TRP A 11 -9.26 -9.04 3.20
CA TRP A 11 -9.35 -9.14 4.66
C TRP A 11 -10.67 -9.76 5.18
N TYR A 12 -11.51 -10.32 4.27
CA TYR A 12 -12.87 -10.78 4.56
C TYR A 12 -13.21 -12.10 3.87
N GLU A 13 -12.34 -13.10 3.90
CA GLU A 13 -12.50 -14.35 3.16
C GLU A 13 -12.47 -14.12 1.64
N ASN A 14 -11.27 -14.09 1.11
CA ASN A 14 -11.00 -13.88 -0.32
C ASN A 14 -12.04 -14.53 -1.24
N GLU A 15 -12.61 -13.73 -2.12
CA GLU A 15 -13.58 -14.16 -3.13
C GLU A 15 -13.06 -13.86 -4.54
N GLU A 16 -13.55 -14.58 -5.52
CA GLU A 16 -13.38 -14.27 -6.94
C GLU A 16 -14.68 -13.73 -7.49
N TRP A 17 -14.64 -12.55 -8.06
CA TRP A 17 -15.78 -11.97 -8.77
C TRP A 17 -15.64 -12.15 -10.26
N GLU A 18 -16.69 -12.67 -10.92
CA GLU A 18 -16.74 -12.83 -12.35
C GLU A 18 -17.31 -11.58 -13.02
N LEU A 19 -16.49 -10.86 -13.78
CA LEU A 19 -16.90 -9.77 -14.64
C LEU A 19 -17.26 -10.33 -16.02
N THR A 20 -18.48 -10.04 -16.48
CA THR A 20 -18.97 -10.46 -17.81
C THR A 20 -18.96 -9.31 -18.78
N PHE A 21 -18.64 -9.58 -20.05
CA PHE A 21 -18.57 -8.57 -21.11
C PHE A 21 -19.26 -9.08 -22.39
N PRO A 22 -19.89 -8.21 -23.21
CA PRO A 22 -20.46 -8.58 -24.50
C PRO A 22 -19.40 -9.19 -25.44
N ASP A 23 -19.78 -10.19 -26.24
CA ASP A 23 -18.88 -10.86 -27.19
C ASP A 23 -18.29 -9.89 -28.23
N ARG A 24 -19.00 -8.80 -28.54
CA ARG A 24 -18.59 -7.73 -29.45
C ARG A 24 -17.44 -6.86 -28.93
N TRP A 25 -17.12 -6.92 -27.63
CA TRP A 25 -16.02 -6.17 -27.05
C TRP A 25 -14.73 -7.01 -27.04
N GLU A 26 -13.61 -6.35 -27.29
CA GLU A 26 -12.27 -6.92 -27.07
C GLU A 26 -11.87 -6.68 -25.61
N VAL A 27 -11.50 -7.74 -24.87
CA VAL A 27 -11.23 -7.66 -23.43
C VAL A 27 -9.84 -8.23 -23.16
N ASP A 28 -8.94 -7.37 -22.66
CA ASP A 28 -7.60 -7.72 -22.25
C ASP A 28 -7.54 -7.80 -20.73
N ASN A 29 -7.15 -8.96 -20.20
CA ASN A 29 -6.92 -9.17 -18.78
C ASN A 29 -5.45 -8.85 -18.47
N LEU A 30 -5.18 -7.73 -17.80
CA LEU A 30 -3.86 -7.23 -17.48
C LEU A 30 -3.42 -7.77 -16.10
N THR A 31 -2.59 -8.79 -16.12
CA THR A 31 -2.04 -9.43 -14.93
C THR A 31 -0.50 -9.38 -14.94
N SER A 32 0.12 -9.47 -13.78
CA SER A 32 1.58 -9.49 -13.63
C SER A 32 2.10 -10.90 -13.35
N PRO A 33 3.36 -11.21 -13.67
CA PRO A 33 3.94 -12.54 -13.45
C PRO A 33 3.87 -13.05 -12.02
N GLY A 34 3.97 -12.15 -11.03
CA GLY A 34 3.93 -12.51 -9.62
C GLY A 34 2.54 -12.70 -9.04
N PHE A 35 1.50 -12.35 -9.81
CA PHE A 35 0.13 -12.34 -9.29
C PHE A 35 -0.38 -13.73 -8.92
N ASP A 36 -0.04 -14.76 -9.71
CA ASP A 36 -0.40 -16.16 -9.46
C ASP A 36 0.74 -16.99 -8.84
N ARG A 37 1.85 -16.34 -8.46
CA ARG A 37 3.01 -17.03 -7.85
C ARG A 37 2.57 -17.74 -6.56
N PRO A 38 3.04 -18.98 -6.30
CA PRO A 38 2.73 -19.69 -5.06
C PRO A 38 3.22 -18.94 -3.83
N GLY A 39 2.45 -19.00 -2.74
CA GLY A 39 2.88 -18.55 -1.44
C GLY A 39 4.01 -19.40 -0.87
N LEU A 40 4.87 -18.79 -0.05
CA LEU A 40 5.90 -19.49 0.71
C LEU A 40 5.25 -20.33 1.81
N SER A 41 5.79 -21.50 2.06
CA SER A 41 5.42 -22.31 3.23
C SER A 41 5.88 -21.64 4.55
N PRO A 42 5.30 -22.02 5.69
CA PRO A 42 5.75 -21.51 7.00
C PRO A 42 7.25 -21.78 7.26
N ASP A 43 7.78 -22.94 6.82
CA ASP A 43 9.19 -23.28 6.97
C ASP A 43 10.09 -22.37 6.11
N GLU A 44 9.66 -22.03 4.89
CA GLU A 44 10.38 -21.08 4.04
C GLU A 44 10.37 -19.68 4.61
N ILE A 45 9.23 -19.22 5.17
CA ILE A 45 9.13 -17.92 5.84
C ILE A 45 10.09 -17.89 7.05
N LYS A 46 10.01 -18.92 7.91
CA LYS A 46 10.89 -19.07 9.07
C LYS A 46 12.37 -19.03 8.66
N ASN A 47 12.73 -19.81 7.67
CA ASN A 47 14.12 -19.87 7.18
C ASN A 47 14.62 -18.49 6.72
N ARG A 48 13.78 -17.72 5.99
CA ARG A 48 14.14 -16.38 5.51
C ARG A 48 14.23 -15.34 6.64
N VAL A 49 13.47 -15.50 7.72
CA VAL A 49 13.57 -14.66 8.92
C VAL A 49 14.83 -14.99 9.71
N ASP A 50 15.15 -16.27 9.89
CA ASP A 50 16.32 -16.72 10.66
C ASP A 50 17.65 -16.45 9.92
N TYR A 51 17.65 -16.48 8.58
CA TYR A 51 18.84 -16.29 7.74
C TYR A 51 18.66 -15.05 6.83
N PRO A 52 19.00 -13.86 7.33
CA PRO A 52 18.83 -12.63 6.57
C PRO A 52 19.72 -12.60 5.33
N ILE A 53 19.32 -11.82 4.31
CA ILE A 53 20.07 -11.68 3.05
C ILE A 53 21.43 -11.00 3.26
N GLU A 54 21.57 -10.21 4.33
CA GLU A 54 22.77 -9.51 4.72
C GLU A 54 22.79 -9.27 6.24
N GLY A 55 24.00 -9.12 6.82
CA GLY A 55 24.18 -8.74 8.22
C GLY A 55 23.91 -9.86 9.24
N PRO A 56 23.81 -9.51 10.53
CA PRO A 56 23.55 -10.47 11.60
C PRO A 56 22.09 -10.94 11.60
N SER A 57 21.87 -12.14 12.12
CA SER A 57 20.52 -12.66 12.38
C SER A 57 19.80 -11.83 13.44
N LEU A 58 18.46 -11.93 13.44
CA LEU A 58 17.64 -11.22 14.44
C LEU A 58 17.97 -11.69 15.87
N GLU A 59 18.25 -12.99 16.04
CA GLU A 59 18.67 -13.55 17.34
C GLU A 59 20.00 -12.94 17.81
N GLU A 60 20.98 -12.77 16.92
CA GLU A 60 22.26 -12.12 17.26
C GLU A 60 22.08 -10.66 17.63
N LEU A 61 21.22 -9.91 16.89
CA LEU A 61 20.89 -8.52 17.19
C LEU A 61 20.19 -8.36 18.54
N ALA A 62 19.36 -9.33 18.93
CA ALA A 62 18.56 -9.27 20.14
C ALA A 62 19.36 -9.61 21.43
N ARG A 63 20.51 -10.27 21.32
CA ARG A 63 21.30 -10.65 22.51
C ARG A 63 21.73 -9.43 23.34
N GLY A 64 21.32 -9.46 24.62
CA GLY A 64 21.61 -8.39 25.57
C GLY A 64 20.77 -7.13 25.44
N LYS A 65 19.83 -7.08 24.49
CA LYS A 65 18.84 -6.02 24.37
C LYS A 65 17.79 -6.12 25.47
N LYS A 66 17.22 -4.97 25.83
CA LYS A 66 16.26 -4.88 26.96
C LYS A 66 14.83 -4.68 26.50
N GLN A 67 14.62 -4.00 25.37
CA GLN A 67 13.30 -3.63 24.85
C GLN A 67 13.30 -3.72 23.34
N ALA A 68 12.42 -4.51 22.79
CA ALA A 68 12.21 -4.60 21.34
C ALA A 68 10.89 -3.95 20.92
N VAL A 69 10.90 -3.27 19.79
CA VAL A 69 9.70 -2.78 19.11
C VAL A 69 9.63 -3.36 17.72
N ILE A 70 8.46 -3.88 17.37
CA ILE A 70 8.13 -4.40 16.05
C ILE A 70 7.10 -3.45 15.43
N VAL A 71 7.54 -2.66 14.46
CA VAL A 71 6.65 -1.78 13.70
C VAL A 71 6.10 -2.55 12.52
N PHE A 72 4.80 -2.43 12.25
CA PHE A 72 4.16 -3.12 11.14
C PHE A 72 3.20 -2.20 10.38
N ASP A 73 3.02 -2.47 9.09
CA ASP A 73 2.17 -1.66 8.22
C ASP A 73 0.67 -1.86 8.52
N ASP A 74 -0.13 -0.87 8.15
CA ASP A 74 -1.55 -0.83 8.45
C ASP A 74 -2.42 -1.63 7.45
N MET A 75 -3.75 -1.57 7.63
CA MET A 75 -4.72 -2.28 6.79
C MET A 75 -4.81 -1.78 5.35
N THR A 76 -4.12 -0.66 5.03
CA THR A 76 -3.97 -0.20 3.64
C THR A 76 -2.84 -0.93 2.91
N ARG A 77 -2.24 -1.94 3.54
CA ARG A 77 -1.19 -2.79 2.95
C ARG A 77 -1.57 -4.25 3.10
N PRO A 78 -1.36 -5.06 2.04
CA PRO A 78 -1.79 -6.46 2.01
C PRO A 78 -0.94 -7.42 2.84
N THR A 79 0.04 -6.95 3.59
CA THR A 79 0.99 -7.77 4.34
C THR A 79 0.29 -8.66 5.37
N PRO A 80 0.35 -10.00 5.27
CA PRO A 80 -0.14 -10.90 6.32
C PRO A 80 0.91 -10.99 7.45
N VAL A 81 0.96 -9.96 8.30
CA VAL A 81 1.97 -9.84 9.36
C VAL A 81 1.91 -11.01 10.34
N GLY A 82 0.71 -11.57 10.56
CA GLY A 82 0.50 -12.76 11.39
C GLY A 82 1.24 -14.02 10.95
N ASP A 83 1.59 -14.10 9.66
CA ASP A 83 2.37 -15.23 9.12
C ASP A 83 3.89 -15.06 9.36
N VAL A 84 4.33 -13.86 9.73
CA VAL A 84 5.76 -13.53 9.96
C VAL A 84 6.06 -13.28 11.43
N ALA A 85 5.19 -12.56 12.12
CA ALA A 85 5.42 -12.10 13.49
C ALA A 85 5.76 -13.21 14.51
N PRO A 86 5.14 -14.41 14.46
CA PRO A 86 5.52 -15.51 15.34
C PRO A 86 7.00 -15.91 15.21
N PHE A 87 7.54 -15.99 14.01
CA PHE A 87 8.95 -16.33 13.79
C PHE A 87 9.90 -15.23 14.29
N VAL A 88 9.47 -13.96 14.19
CA VAL A 88 10.20 -12.83 14.75
C VAL A 88 10.23 -12.91 16.28
N THR A 89 9.08 -13.12 16.94
CA THR A 89 9.02 -13.23 18.39
C THR A 89 9.77 -14.45 18.91
N ASP A 90 9.73 -15.57 18.19
CA ASP A 90 10.49 -16.78 18.52
C ASP A 90 12.02 -16.53 18.48
N ALA A 91 12.50 -15.76 17.48
CA ALA A 91 13.92 -15.37 17.42
C ALA A 91 14.34 -14.49 18.61
N LEU A 92 13.45 -13.57 19.03
CA LEU A 92 13.69 -12.73 20.22
C LEU A 92 13.70 -13.57 21.51
N HIS A 93 12.80 -14.53 21.65
CA HIS A 93 12.78 -15.44 22.79
C HIS A 93 14.00 -16.35 22.85
N ARG A 94 14.49 -16.86 21.71
CA ARG A 94 15.76 -17.62 21.65
C ARG A 94 16.97 -16.77 22.10
N ALA A 95 16.91 -15.47 21.90
CA ALA A 95 17.93 -14.52 22.40
C ALA A 95 17.78 -14.18 23.90
N GLY A 96 16.72 -14.69 24.58
CA GLY A 96 16.46 -14.48 26.00
C GLY A 96 15.55 -13.30 26.33
N MET A 97 14.85 -12.72 25.37
CA MET A 97 13.88 -11.66 25.63
C MET A 97 12.54 -12.26 26.13
N GLU A 98 11.93 -11.63 27.11
CA GLU A 98 10.61 -11.98 27.63
C GLU A 98 9.50 -11.21 26.92
N LYS A 99 8.25 -11.70 27.01
CA LYS A 99 7.09 -11.12 26.31
C LYS A 99 6.86 -9.64 26.63
N ASP A 100 7.02 -9.24 27.88
CA ASP A 100 6.83 -7.86 28.36
C ASP A 100 7.93 -6.87 27.87
N GLN A 101 9.00 -7.41 27.30
CA GLN A 101 10.05 -6.62 26.66
C GLN A 101 9.78 -6.36 25.17
N ILE A 102 8.74 -6.95 24.60
CA ILE A 102 8.40 -6.90 23.17
C ILE A 102 7.05 -6.19 22.99
N ARG A 103 7.00 -5.23 22.06
CA ARG A 103 5.76 -4.52 21.71
C ARG A 103 5.61 -4.32 20.22
N PHE A 104 4.37 -4.18 19.79
CA PHE A 104 4.01 -3.94 18.39
C PHE A 104 3.43 -2.54 18.23
N ILE A 105 3.80 -1.83 17.15
CA ILE A 105 3.28 -0.50 16.82
C ILE A 105 2.80 -0.49 15.37
N TRP A 106 1.52 -0.13 15.17
CA TRP A 106 0.97 0.18 13.86
C TRP A 106 1.66 1.39 13.25
N ALA A 107 2.22 1.25 12.05
CA ALA A 107 2.78 2.35 11.28
C ALA A 107 1.68 3.02 10.44
N LEU A 108 0.89 3.87 11.07
CA LEU A 108 -0.29 4.50 10.47
C LEU A 108 0.04 5.68 9.55
N GLY A 109 1.20 6.30 9.74
CA GLY A 109 1.50 7.55 9.05
C GLY A 109 0.42 8.60 9.32
N SER A 110 -0.23 9.08 8.27
CA SER A 110 -1.36 10.03 8.37
C SER A 110 -2.74 9.36 8.34
N HIS A 111 -2.83 8.05 8.50
CA HIS A 111 -4.10 7.31 8.55
C HIS A 111 -4.69 7.31 9.96
N ALA A 112 -6.01 7.09 10.05
CA ALA A 112 -6.67 6.94 11.34
C ALA A 112 -6.26 5.62 12.02
N ALA A 113 -6.45 5.59 13.33
CA ALA A 113 -6.18 4.42 14.17
C ALA A 113 -7.13 3.26 13.85
N TYR A 114 -6.63 2.04 14.07
CA TYR A 114 -7.38 0.79 13.94
C TYR A 114 -7.70 0.20 15.33
N ASP A 115 -8.73 -0.63 15.37
CA ASP A 115 -9.17 -1.34 16.57
C ASP A 115 -8.53 -2.74 16.70
N MET A 116 -8.88 -3.46 17.79
CA MET A 116 -8.37 -4.80 18.05
C MET A 116 -8.94 -5.87 17.12
N ILE A 117 -10.07 -5.63 16.44
CA ILE A 117 -10.61 -6.54 15.42
C ILE A 117 -9.66 -6.51 14.21
N ASN A 118 -9.28 -5.33 13.80
CA ASN A 118 -8.28 -5.15 12.74
C ASN A 118 -6.90 -5.68 13.13
N ALA A 119 -6.50 -5.51 14.40
CA ALA A 119 -5.25 -6.07 14.90
C ALA A 119 -5.24 -7.61 14.80
N ARG A 120 -6.35 -8.28 15.14
CA ARG A 120 -6.47 -9.74 15.00
C ARG A 120 -6.42 -10.19 13.55
N LYS A 121 -7.06 -9.48 12.64
CA LYS A 121 -6.95 -9.76 11.20
C LYS A 121 -5.51 -9.66 10.69
N LYS A 122 -4.77 -8.66 11.15
CA LYS A 122 -3.42 -8.33 10.65
C LYS A 122 -2.30 -9.15 11.30
N LEU A 123 -2.39 -9.36 12.62
CA LEU A 123 -1.36 -9.98 13.46
C LEU A 123 -1.69 -11.40 13.88
N GLY A 124 -2.98 -11.79 13.82
CA GLY A 124 -3.48 -13.02 14.40
C GLY A 124 -3.72 -12.94 15.92
N ASP A 125 -4.54 -13.84 16.46
CA ASP A 125 -4.89 -13.89 17.87
C ASP A 125 -3.67 -14.11 18.76
N HIS A 126 -2.75 -14.97 18.35
CA HIS A 126 -1.55 -15.28 19.13
C HIS A 126 -0.75 -14.02 19.50
N ILE A 127 -0.50 -13.14 18.56
CA ILE A 127 0.26 -11.90 18.82
C ILE A 127 -0.54 -10.95 19.70
N VAL A 128 -1.82 -10.72 19.37
CA VAL A 128 -2.68 -9.76 20.09
C VAL A 128 -2.91 -10.17 21.54
N GLU A 129 -2.95 -11.47 21.84
CA GLU A 129 -3.18 -11.99 23.20
C GLU A 129 -1.92 -12.02 24.06
N ASN A 130 -0.74 -12.04 23.46
CA ASN A 130 0.52 -12.23 24.18
C ASN A 130 1.41 -11.00 24.25
N TYR A 131 1.19 -9.97 23.39
CA TYR A 131 2.05 -8.80 23.30
C TYR A 131 1.24 -7.51 23.30
N ALA A 132 1.84 -6.42 23.77
CA ALA A 132 1.24 -5.10 23.68
C ALA A 132 1.21 -4.62 22.22
N VAL A 133 0.04 -4.15 21.77
CA VAL A 133 -0.18 -3.61 20.42
C VAL A 133 -0.70 -2.18 20.53
N TYR A 134 0.02 -1.21 19.95
CA TYR A 134 -0.31 0.20 20.00
C TYR A 134 -0.49 0.80 18.60
N ASN A 135 -1.38 1.77 18.50
CA ASN A 135 -1.44 2.65 17.34
C ASN A 135 -0.38 3.77 17.45
N HIS A 136 0.28 4.08 16.34
CA HIS A 136 1.04 5.33 16.25
C HIS A 136 0.08 6.52 16.25
N ASP A 137 0.42 7.57 16.99
CA ASP A 137 -0.27 8.87 16.94
C ASP A 137 0.63 9.91 16.27
N PRO A 138 0.29 10.38 15.06
CA PRO A 138 1.12 11.37 14.36
C PRO A 138 1.03 12.78 14.93
N PHE A 139 0.07 13.08 15.81
CA PHE A 139 -0.14 14.40 16.41
C PHE A 139 0.56 14.54 17.75
N GLN A 140 0.79 13.43 18.45
CA GLN A 140 1.32 13.42 19.80
C GLN A 140 2.37 12.30 19.98
N ASN A 141 3.03 12.30 21.15
CA ASN A 141 3.98 11.29 21.53
C ASN A 141 5.10 11.05 20.50
N THR A 142 5.59 12.14 19.89
CA THR A 142 6.73 12.12 18.98
C THR A 142 7.92 12.84 19.58
N VAL A 143 9.12 12.54 19.10
CA VAL A 143 10.39 13.17 19.49
C VAL A 143 11.18 13.52 18.23
N ARG A 144 11.83 14.70 18.26
CA ARG A 144 12.70 15.12 17.16
C ARG A 144 13.96 14.27 17.13
N VAL A 145 14.25 13.66 15.98
CA VAL A 145 15.45 12.83 15.78
C VAL A 145 16.49 13.48 14.84
N GLY A 146 16.06 14.41 13.99
CA GLY A 146 16.99 15.07 13.09
C GLY A 146 16.32 15.80 11.93
N ARG A 147 17.09 16.02 10.87
CA ARG A 147 16.65 16.62 9.62
C ARG A 147 17.28 15.87 8.46
N THR A 148 16.49 15.56 7.43
CA THR A 148 16.99 14.91 6.21
C THR A 148 17.86 15.88 5.39
N PRO A 149 18.65 15.36 4.42
CA PRO A 149 19.48 16.21 3.55
C PRO A 149 18.69 17.26 2.77
N THR A 150 17.42 17.02 2.45
CA THR A 150 16.58 18.00 1.74
C THR A 150 15.85 18.96 2.69
N GLY A 151 15.99 18.78 4.00
CA GLY A 151 15.49 19.70 5.01
C GLY A 151 14.17 19.29 5.68
N VAL A 152 13.70 18.04 5.49
CA VAL A 152 12.53 17.53 6.21
C VAL A 152 12.89 17.33 7.69
N GLU A 153 12.18 18.00 8.58
CA GLU A 153 12.31 17.80 10.03
C GLU A 153 11.69 16.45 10.40
N VAL A 154 12.48 15.56 11.01
CA VAL A 154 12.06 14.21 11.35
C VAL A 154 11.72 14.11 12.82
N TRP A 155 10.43 13.93 13.11
CA TRP A 155 9.89 13.59 14.41
C TRP A 155 9.33 12.18 14.34
N LEU A 156 9.72 11.30 15.26
CA LEU A 156 9.33 9.90 15.28
C LEU A 156 8.62 9.53 16.58
N ASN A 157 7.87 8.46 16.53
CA ASN A 157 7.19 7.86 17.68
C ASN A 157 8.16 7.70 18.88
N ARG A 158 7.80 8.27 20.03
CA ARG A 158 8.65 8.27 21.22
C ARG A 158 8.84 6.86 21.79
N GLU A 159 7.79 6.04 21.76
CA GLU A 159 7.86 4.67 22.25
C GLU A 159 8.82 3.82 21.42
N TYR A 160 8.77 3.95 20.08
CA TYR A 160 9.76 3.34 19.19
C TYR A 160 11.18 3.79 19.52
N MET A 161 11.38 5.10 19.71
CA MET A 161 12.73 5.65 20.00
C MET A 161 13.26 5.24 21.37
N SER A 162 12.41 4.82 22.31
CA SER A 162 12.81 4.36 23.64
C SER A 162 13.35 2.92 23.65
N CYS A 163 13.06 2.13 22.62
CA CYS A 163 13.52 0.75 22.51
C CYS A 163 14.96 0.68 21.97
N ASP A 164 15.69 -0.34 22.38
CA ASP A 164 17.10 -0.57 21.98
C ASP A 164 17.26 -1.67 20.91
N LEU A 165 16.15 -2.31 20.51
CA LEU A 165 16.05 -3.15 19.31
C LEU A 165 14.80 -2.75 18.51
N ARG A 166 15.01 -2.37 17.25
CA ARG A 166 13.98 -1.78 16.39
C ARG A 166 13.82 -2.58 15.11
N ILE A 167 12.67 -3.23 14.99
CA ILE A 167 12.32 -4.17 13.92
C ILE A 167 11.13 -3.63 13.16
N ALA A 168 11.06 -3.89 11.85
CA ALA A 168 9.90 -3.53 11.06
C ALA A 168 9.49 -4.63 10.08
N ILE A 169 8.17 -4.88 9.95
CA ILE A 169 7.55 -5.82 9.02
C ILE A 169 6.62 -5.06 8.08
N GLY A 170 6.74 -5.30 6.78
CA GLY A 170 5.88 -4.69 5.77
C GLY A 170 6.03 -5.36 4.41
N CYS A 171 5.50 -4.72 3.36
CA CYS A 171 5.58 -5.26 2.01
C CYS A 171 6.12 -4.26 1.00
N ILE A 172 6.70 -4.81 -0.05
CA ILE A 172 7.00 -4.14 -1.30
C ILE A 172 5.74 -4.16 -2.14
N THR A 173 5.19 -3.01 -2.50
CA THR A 173 4.11 -2.85 -3.48
C THR A 173 4.35 -1.57 -4.26
N ALA A 174 3.89 -1.50 -5.50
CA ALA A 174 4.06 -0.28 -6.29
C ALA A 174 3.46 0.95 -5.58
N HIS A 175 4.18 2.08 -5.64
CA HIS A 175 3.81 3.30 -4.93
C HIS A 175 4.09 4.55 -5.75
N VAL A 176 3.07 5.43 -5.86
CA VAL A 176 3.09 6.62 -6.72
C VAL A 176 4.19 7.64 -6.40
N HIS A 177 4.73 7.65 -5.18
CA HIS A 177 5.75 8.62 -4.76
C HIS A 177 7.15 8.02 -4.66
N VAL A 178 7.30 6.89 -3.99
CA VAL A 178 8.60 6.30 -3.62
C VAL A 178 9.01 5.11 -4.51
N GLY A 179 8.32 4.92 -5.63
CA GLY A 179 8.54 3.79 -6.53
C GLY A 179 7.89 2.50 -6.04
N PHE A 180 8.44 1.93 -4.99
CA PHE A 180 7.85 0.84 -4.21
C PHE A 180 7.73 1.21 -2.75
N GLY A 181 6.73 0.64 -2.04
CA GLY A 181 6.66 0.59 -0.58
C GLY A 181 7.83 -0.19 0.03
N GLY A 182 7.74 -0.54 1.30
CA GLY A 182 8.79 -1.27 1.99
C GLY A 182 9.99 -0.42 2.43
N GLY A 183 11.06 -1.07 2.88
CA GLY A 183 12.24 -0.42 3.42
C GLY A 183 11.91 0.53 4.57
N ALA A 184 12.64 1.63 4.66
CA ALA A 184 12.43 2.65 5.69
C ALA A 184 11.19 3.53 5.49
N LYS A 185 10.35 3.27 4.45
CA LYS A 185 9.06 3.97 4.34
C LYS A 185 8.14 3.71 5.54
N ILE A 186 8.31 2.61 6.23
CA ILE A 186 7.58 2.30 7.47
C ILE A 186 7.97 3.24 8.63
N ILE A 187 9.12 3.92 8.53
CA ILE A 187 9.57 4.95 9.45
C ILE A 187 9.04 6.32 9.04
N LEU A 188 9.34 6.77 7.82
CA LEU A 188 8.83 8.01 7.25
C LEU A 188 8.05 7.69 5.96
N PRO A 189 6.73 7.83 5.98
CA PRO A 189 5.85 8.47 6.98
C PRO A 189 5.34 7.59 8.13
N GLY A 190 5.55 6.27 8.14
CA GLY A 190 4.81 5.27 8.93
C GLY A 190 4.65 5.57 10.42
N ILE A 191 5.71 5.97 11.10
CA ILE A 191 5.69 6.33 12.54
C ILE A 191 6.15 7.77 12.79
N ALA A 192 6.05 8.62 11.77
CA ALA A 192 6.48 10.01 11.86
C ALA A 192 5.36 10.96 12.32
N GLY A 193 5.75 12.09 12.88
CA GLY A 193 4.84 13.17 13.25
C GLY A 193 4.20 13.84 12.03
N ILE A 194 2.98 14.37 12.18
CA ILE A 194 2.17 14.89 11.08
C ILE A 194 2.88 15.99 10.27
N GLU A 195 3.67 16.86 10.91
CA GLU A 195 4.42 17.90 10.20
C GLU A 195 5.57 17.31 9.38
N SER A 196 6.24 16.25 9.88
CA SER A 196 7.25 15.50 9.11
C SER A 196 6.63 14.84 7.88
N ILE A 197 5.45 14.24 8.05
CA ILE A 197 4.68 13.60 6.97
C ILE A 197 4.30 14.64 5.91
N ASN A 198 3.81 15.81 6.33
CA ASN A 198 3.45 16.89 5.43
C ASN A 198 4.66 17.41 4.64
N GLN A 199 5.77 17.69 5.32
CA GLN A 199 7.02 18.12 4.66
C GLN A 199 7.54 17.06 3.68
N PHE A 200 7.48 15.78 4.06
CA PHE A 200 7.87 14.65 3.21
C PHE A 200 7.02 14.59 1.93
N HIS A 201 5.71 14.66 2.02
CA HIS A 201 4.84 14.61 0.85
C HIS A 201 5.05 15.80 -0.11
N ASN A 202 5.47 16.95 0.40
CA ASN A 202 5.80 18.11 -0.43
C ASN A 202 7.10 17.94 -1.23
N GLN A 203 7.96 16.95 -0.91
CA GLN A 203 9.19 16.70 -1.68
C GLN A 203 8.89 16.24 -3.13
N MET A 204 7.76 15.58 -3.39
CA MET A 204 7.38 15.14 -4.74
C MET A 204 7.27 16.29 -5.75
N TYR A 205 7.06 17.53 -5.29
CA TYR A 205 6.94 18.70 -6.16
C TYR A 205 8.29 19.28 -6.58
N ARG A 206 9.40 18.88 -5.95
CA ARG A 206 10.75 19.37 -6.28
C ARG A 206 11.25 18.83 -7.60
N ASP A 207 11.03 17.55 -7.85
CA ASP A 207 11.39 16.90 -9.12
C ASP A 207 10.48 15.71 -9.39
N ARG A 208 9.43 15.95 -10.15
CA ARG A 208 8.44 14.91 -10.49
C ARG A 208 9.00 13.81 -11.39
N SER A 209 10.09 14.05 -12.11
CA SER A 209 10.72 13.06 -12.99
C SER A 209 11.40 11.94 -12.20
N ARG A 210 11.75 12.21 -10.94
CA ARG A 210 12.44 11.28 -10.03
C ARG A 210 11.51 10.58 -9.03
N VAL A 211 10.19 10.64 -9.25
CA VAL A 211 9.17 9.94 -8.47
C VAL A 211 8.28 9.13 -9.41
N GLY A 212 7.44 8.25 -8.89
CA GLY A 212 6.45 7.51 -9.67
C GLY A 212 6.50 6.00 -9.45
N LEU A 213 5.45 5.32 -9.89
CA LEU A 213 5.28 3.87 -9.76
C LEU A 213 6.50 3.12 -10.33
N GLY A 214 7.01 2.14 -9.59
CA GLY A 214 8.17 1.33 -9.99
C GLY A 214 9.53 2.05 -9.99
N ASN A 215 9.55 3.38 -9.96
CA ASN A 215 10.76 4.19 -10.03
C ASN A 215 11.34 4.43 -8.64
N PHE A 216 12.14 3.50 -8.11
CA PHE A 216 12.77 3.66 -6.80
C PHE A 216 14.26 3.99 -6.88
N ASP A 217 14.93 3.68 -7.98
CA ASP A 217 16.33 4.03 -8.22
C ASP A 217 16.49 5.54 -8.38
N GLY A 218 17.34 6.16 -7.56
CA GLY A 218 17.53 7.61 -7.57
C GLY A 218 16.29 8.43 -7.21
N ASN A 219 15.26 7.81 -6.65
CA ASN A 219 14.03 8.46 -6.23
C ASN A 219 14.27 9.38 -5.02
N ILE A 220 13.92 10.67 -5.17
CA ILE A 220 14.18 11.67 -4.13
C ILE A 220 13.41 11.42 -2.84
N MET A 221 12.18 10.91 -2.94
CA MET A 221 11.38 10.61 -1.76
C MET A 221 11.82 9.32 -1.07
N ARG A 222 12.36 8.35 -1.83
CA ARG A 222 12.99 7.15 -1.26
C ARG A 222 14.21 7.53 -0.43
N ALA A 223 15.05 8.44 -0.95
CA ALA A 223 16.21 8.93 -0.22
C ALA A 223 15.84 9.59 1.13
N GLU A 224 14.71 10.29 1.20
CA GLU A 224 14.17 10.84 2.46
C GLU A 224 13.77 9.75 3.46
N CYS A 225 13.09 8.70 2.97
CA CYS A 225 12.74 7.55 3.81
C CYS A 225 14.01 6.90 4.39
N ASP A 226 15.02 6.69 3.55
CA ASP A 226 16.26 6.03 3.94
C ASP A 226 17.05 6.85 4.95
N ALA A 227 17.12 8.17 4.77
CA ALA A 227 17.74 9.08 5.75
C ALA A 227 16.99 9.05 7.10
N ALA A 228 15.66 8.98 7.07
CA ALA A 228 14.86 8.82 8.29
C ALA A 228 15.09 7.45 8.95
N GLY A 229 15.26 6.38 8.18
CA GLY A 229 15.59 5.04 8.65
C GLY A 229 16.92 5.01 9.41
N ASP A 230 17.95 5.71 8.89
CA ASP A 230 19.25 5.86 9.58
C ASP A 230 19.08 6.59 10.92
N MET A 231 18.39 7.74 10.91
CA MET A 231 18.14 8.51 12.13
C MET A 231 17.30 7.73 13.17
N ALA A 232 16.40 6.87 12.68
CA ALA A 232 15.56 6.01 13.52
C ALA A 232 16.35 4.84 14.13
N GLY A 233 17.51 4.50 13.58
CA GLY A 233 18.22 3.29 13.94
C GLY A 233 17.41 2.03 13.72
N LEU A 234 16.82 1.86 12.51
CA LEU A 234 16.09 0.65 12.14
C LEU A 234 17.07 -0.50 11.99
N ASP A 235 17.09 -1.43 12.96
CA ASP A 235 18.07 -2.51 13.06
C ASP A 235 17.78 -3.67 12.10
N PHE A 236 16.48 -4.03 11.94
CA PHE A 236 16.09 -5.19 11.14
C PHE A 236 14.78 -4.94 10.41
N LYS A 237 14.75 -5.25 9.14
CA LYS A 237 13.57 -5.08 8.28
C LYS A 237 13.18 -6.40 7.64
N ILE A 238 11.88 -6.63 7.56
CA ILE A 238 11.29 -7.72 6.77
C ILE A 238 10.35 -7.08 5.76
N ASP A 239 10.61 -7.33 4.47
CA ASP A 239 9.80 -6.89 3.33
C ASP A 239 9.26 -8.10 2.58
N CYS A 240 7.93 -8.13 2.34
CA CYS A 240 7.24 -9.21 1.65
C CYS A 240 6.79 -8.80 0.26
N LEU A 241 6.78 -9.74 -0.69
CA LEU A 241 6.01 -9.67 -1.94
C LEU A 241 4.73 -10.48 -1.79
N ILE A 242 3.61 -9.94 -2.23
CA ILE A 242 2.28 -10.51 -1.99
C ILE A 242 1.63 -10.91 -3.31
N ASN A 243 1.05 -12.11 -3.38
CA ASN A 243 0.31 -12.61 -4.53
C ASN A 243 -1.19 -12.23 -4.49
N ARG A 244 -1.97 -12.66 -5.51
CA ARG A 244 -3.42 -12.39 -5.59
C ARG A 244 -4.25 -13.06 -4.49
N ARG A 245 -3.71 -14.03 -3.78
CA ARG A 245 -4.39 -14.68 -2.65
C ARG A 245 -4.10 -14.02 -1.30
N GLY A 246 -3.28 -12.94 -1.32
CA GLY A 246 -2.81 -12.30 -0.08
C GLY A 246 -1.69 -13.06 0.63
N GLU A 247 -1.10 -14.07 -0.02
CA GLU A 247 -0.01 -14.88 0.52
C GLU A 247 1.35 -14.24 0.26
N ILE A 248 2.30 -14.52 1.12
CA ILE A 248 3.70 -14.10 0.94
C ILE A 248 4.34 -14.95 -0.16
N ALA A 249 4.57 -14.38 -1.33
CA ALA A 249 5.23 -15.02 -2.46
C ALA A 249 6.75 -14.74 -2.53
N GLY A 250 7.24 -13.81 -1.74
CA GLY A 250 8.65 -13.50 -1.54
C GLY A 250 8.86 -12.80 -0.21
N LEU A 251 10.02 -13.00 0.44
CA LEU A 251 10.36 -12.38 1.71
C LEU A 251 11.85 -12.08 1.76
N TYR A 252 12.20 -10.89 2.20
CA TYR A 252 13.57 -10.40 2.38
C TYR A 252 13.70 -9.89 3.81
N ALA A 253 14.68 -10.40 4.55
CA ALA A 253 14.96 -10.01 5.93
C ALA A 253 16.41 -9.54 6.06
N GLY A 254 16.68 -8.53 6.90
CA GLY A 254 18.01 -7.97 7.14
C GLY A 254 18.02 -6.44 7.22
N PRO A 255 19.13 -5.78 6.86
CA PRO A 255 19.21 -4.32 6.80
C PRO A 255 18.21 -3.72 5.81
N PHE A 256 17.51 -2.65 6.19
CA PHE A 256 16.37 -2.12 5.44
C PHE A 256 16.69 -1.67 4.00
N ARG A 257 17.94 -1.26 3.72
CA ARG A 257 18.35 -0.92 2.34
C ARG A 257 18.51 -2.16 1.49
N ALA A 258 19.15 -3.20 2.03
CA ALA A 258 19.35 -4.45 1.32
C ALA A 258 18.01 -5.15 1.03
N THR A 259 17.11 -5.21 2.02
CA THR A 259 15.78 -5.80 1.85
C THR A 259 14.95 -5.05 0.81
N HIS A 260 14.98 -3.71 0.86
CA HIS A 260 14.24 -2.89 -0.11
C HIS A 260 14.84 -3.00 -1.52
N GLN A 261 16.16 -3.00 -1.65
CA GLN A 261 16.81 -3.15 -2.97
C GLN A 261 16.46 -4.51 -3.59
N ALA A 262 16.68 -5.61 -2.85
CA ALA A 262 16.40 -6.95 -3.35
C ALA A 262 14.90 -7.15 -3.66
N GLY A 263 14.04 -6.75 -2.72
CA GLY A 263 12.59 -6.86 -2.90
C GLY A 263 12.04 -5.91 -3.97
N GLY A 264 12.63 -4.74 -4.15
CA GLY A 264 12.26 -3.78 -5.20
C GLY A 264 12.64 -4.27 -6.59
N GLU A 265 13.84 -4.85 -6.77
CA GLU A 265 14.25 -5.45 -8.03
C GLU A 265 13.34 -6.62 -8.43
N GLU A 266 13.07 -7.56 -7.52
CA GLU A 266 12.11 -8.63 -7.79
C GLU A 266 10.68 -8.09 -7.97
N GLY A 267 10.32 -7.02 -7.24
CA GLY A 267 9.04 -6.34 -7.33
C GLY A 267 8.74 -5.75 -8.71
N LYS A 268 9.79 -5.34 -9.48
CA LYS A 268 9.62 -4.88 -10.87
C LYS A 268 9.01 -5.97 -11.75
N GLU A 269 9.47 -7.20 -11.61
CA GLU A 269 8.92 -8.33 -12.37
C GLU A 269 7.62 -8.85 -11.73
N HIS A 270 7.58 -8.93 -10.40
CA HIS A 270 6.45 -9.47 -9.67
C HIS A 270 5.15 -8.67 -9.90
N TYR A 271 5.21 -7.33 -9.90
CA TYR A 271 4.05 -6.44 -10.03
C TYR A 271 3.95 -5.73 -11.38
N GLY A 272 4.97 -5.78 -12.20
CA GLY A 272 5.00 -5.08 -13.48
C GLY A 272 4.10 -5.75 -14.51
N ILE A 273 3.19 -4.96 -15.10
CA ILE A 273 2.42 -5.37 -16.28
C ILE A 273 2.94 -4.65 -17.52
N PRO A 274 2.82 -5.23 -18.72
CA PRO A 274 3.21 -4.55 -19.95
C PRO A 274 2.52 -3.19 -20.09
N HIS A 275 3.20 -2.25 -20.72
CA HIS A 275 2.58 -0.97 -21.05
C HIS A 275 1.35 -1.17 -21.93
N ALA A 276 0.20 -0.67 -21.47
CA ALA A 276 -1.08 -0.85 -22.15
C ALA A 276 -1.86 0.48 -22.14
N THR A 277 -2.29 0.95 -23.31
CA THR A 277 -3.04 2.20 -23.46
C THR A 277 -3.96 2.13 -24.70
N GLY A 278 -4.84 3.09 -24.84
CA GLY A 278 -5.73 3.18 -26.01
C GLY A 278 -7.06 2.42 -25.83
N TYR A 279 -7.44 2.12 -24.59
CA TYR A 279 -8.72 1.45 -24.29
C TYR A 279 -9.87 2.44 -24.21
N ASP A 280 -11.06 1.98 -24.62
CA ASP A 280 -12.32 2.71 -24.46
C ASP A 280 -12.81 2.64 -23.02
N ILE A 281 -12.60 1.49 -22.37
CA ILE A 281 -13.01 1.20 -21.00
C ILE A 281 -11.80 0.64 -20.26
N ALA A 282 -11.48 1.21 -19.10
CA ALA A 282 -10.43 0.69 -18.24
C ALA A 282 -11.01 0.38 -16.84
N VAL A 283 -11.10 -0.91 -16.53
CA VAL A 283 -11.51 -1.43 -15.22
C VAL A 283 -10.29 -1.64 -14.36
N SER A 284 -10.23 -1.00 -13.21
CA SER A 284 -9.14 -1.14 -12.25
C SER A 284 -9.69 -1.56 -10.89
N ASN A 285 -9.31 -2.74 -10.45
CA ASN A 285 -9.70 -3.29 -9.15
C ASN A 285 -8.78 -2.75 -8.04
N ALA A 286 -9.34 -2.38 -6.91
CA ALA A 286 -8.62 -1.90 -5.74
C ALA A 286 -8.50 -3.01 -4.67
N TYR A 287 -8.12 -4.21 -5.05
CA TYR A 287 -8.14 -5.40 -4.19
C TYR A 287 -7.19 -5.31 -3.00
N GLY A 288 -5.89 -5.15 -3.23
CA GLY A 288 -4.88 -5.19 -2.17
C GLY A 288 -4.94 -4.01 -1.20
N LYS A 289 -5.56 -2.90 -1.63
CA LYS A 289 -5.73 -1.67 -0.84
C LYS A 289 -7.14 -1.10 -1.05
N ALA A 290 -8.16 -1.95 -0.87
CA ALA A 290 -9.55 -1.56 -1.13
C ALA A 290 -10.01 -0.35 -0.31
N ASN A 291 -9.50 -0.21 0.92
CA ASN A 291 -9.75 0.93 1.79
C ASN A 291 -8.90 2.18 1.48
N GLU A 292 -8.04 2.13 0.46
CA GLU A 292 -7.28 3.26 -0.13
C GLU A 292 -7.46 3.24 -1.67
N SER A 293 -8.69 3.06 -2.14
CA SER A 293 -9.06 2.74 -3.52
C SER A 293 -8.60 3.77 -4.55
N ALA A 294 -8.38 5.03 -4.14
CA ALA A 294 -7.89 6.09 -5.01
C ALA A 294 -6.60 5.73 -5.77
N ILE A 295 -5.76 4.85 -5.22
CA ILE A 295 -4.51 4.41 -5.83
C ILE A 295 -4.79 3.65 -7.14
N ALA A 296 -5.79 2.76 -7.17
CA ALA A 296 -6.15 1.99 -8.36
C ALA A 296 -6.57 2.88 -9.54
N ARG A 297 -7.06 4.09 -9.26
CA ARG A 297 -7.49 5.06 -10.27
C ARG A 297 -6.37 5.48 -11.22
N PHE A 298 -5.12 5.53 -10.76
CA PHE A 298 -3.98 5.87 -11.62
C PHE A 298 -3.81 4.86 -12.76
N MET A 299 -3.99 3.57 -12.46
CA MET A 299 -3.82 2.52 -13.46
C MET A 299 -4.91 2.58 -14.55
N SER A 300 -6.16 2.85 -14.17
CA SER A 300 -7.23 3.01 -15.18
C SER A 300 -6.99 4.22 -16.08
N LEU A 301 -6.50 5.34 -15.52
CA LEU A 301 -6.17 6.52 -16.33
C LEU A 301 -5.05 6.26 -17.35
N MET A 302 -4.04 5.49 -16.97
CA MET A 302 -2.93 5.14 -17.86
C MET A 302 -3.39 4.22 -19.00
N ALA A 303 -4.38 3.34 -18.75
CA ALA A 303 -4.90 2.40 -19.75
C ALA A 303 -5.82 3.07 -20.79
N LEU A 304 -6.51 4.15 -20.43
CA LEU A 304 -7.42 4.84 -21.35
C LEU A 304 -6.67 5.45 -22.57
N LYS A 305 -7.44 5.90 -23.53
CA LYS A 305 -6.93 6.64 -24.71
C LYS A 305 -6.15 7.88 -24.28
N PRO A 306 -5.04 8.21 -24.98
CA PRO A 306 -4.18 9.35 -24.60
C PRO A 306 -4.89 10.72 -24.63
N ASP A 307 -5.96 10.87 -25.43
CA ASP A 307 -6.80 12.06 -25.46
C ASP A 307 -7.69 12.23 -24.22
N GLY A 308 -7.64 11.27 -23.30
CA GLY A 308 -8.41 11.26 -22.06
C GLY A 308 -9.88 10.93 -22.24
N THR A 309 -10.31 10.53 -23.43
CA THR A 309 -11.66 10.00 -23.66
C THR A 309 -11.78 8.56 -23.14
N GLY A 310 -12.99 8.08 -22.97
CA GLY A 310 -13.28 6.74 -22.48
C GLY A 310 -13.91 6.72 -21.09
N THR A 311 -14.15 5.52 -20.59
CA THR A 311 -14.75 5.29 -19.28
C THR A 311 -13.76 4.60 -18.34
N SER A 312 -13.48 5.24 -17.20
CA SER A 312 -12.74 4.61 -16.11
C SER A 312 -13.70 3.95 -15.13
N VAL A 313 -13.46 2.70 -14.84
CA VAL A 313 -14.22 1.93 -13.83
C VAL A 313 -13.26 1.60 -12.67
N LEU A 314 -13.62 2.05 -11.48
CA LEU A 314 -12.96 1.68 -10.23
C LEU A 314 -13.82 0.64 -9.51
N ILE A 315 -13.24 -0.48 -9.14
CA ILE A 315 -13.89 -1.49 -8.28
C ILE A 315 -13.24 -1.44 -6.90
N ALA A 316 -14.05 -1.31 -5.84
CA ALA A 316 -13.57 -1.28 -4.46
C ALA A 316 -14.57 -1.93 -3.51
N ASP A 317 -14.19 -3.04 -2.90
CA ASP A 317 -14.96 -3.66 -1.81
C ASP A 317 -14.27 -3.39 -0.47
N ALA A 318 -14.74 -2.38 0.23
CA ALA A 318 -14.23 -1.93 1.52
C ALA A 318 -15.37 -1.81 2.54
N PRO A 319 -15.81 -2.91 3.18
CA PRO A 319 -16.92 -2.89 4.14
C PRO A 319 -16.71 -1.93 5.32
N GLU A 320 -15.46 -1.70 5.72
CA GLU A 320 -15.08 -0.76 6.78
C GLU A 320 -14.91 0.68 6.27
N GLY A 321 -15.20 0.94 4.98
CA GLY A 321 -15.04 2.24 4.35
C GLY A 321 -13.60 2.56 3.96
N GLN A 322 -13.39 3.79 3.48
CA GLN A 322 -12.07 4.28 3.10
C GLN A 322 -11.32 4.82 4.32
N VAL A 323 -10.01 4.53 4.39
CA VAL A 323 -9.18 5.02 5.49
C VAL A 323 -9.17 6.56 5.51
N PRO A 324 -9.44 7.21 6.64
CA PRO A 324 -9.22 8.65 6.78
C PRO A 324 -7.74 9.00 6.60
N HIS A 325 -7.45 10.01 5.78
CA HIS A 325 -6.08 10.43 5.48
C HIS A 325 -5.88 11.89 5.89
N TYR A 326 -5.25 12.15 7.02
CA TYR A 326 -5.18 13.48 7.64
C TYR A 326 -4.42 14.53 6.83
N VAL A 327 -3.46 14.14 6.00
CA VAL A 327 -2.70 15.07 5.16
C VAL A 327 -3.36 15.27 3.79
N MET A 328 -3.88 14.20 3.19
CA MET A 328 -4.33 14.20 1.79
C MET A 328 -5.81 14.56 1.62
N ARG A 329 -6.66 14.29 2.61
CA ARG A 329 -8.09 14.61 2.56
C ARG A 329 -8.38 16.05 2.89
N SER A 330 -9.42 16.57 2.27
CA SER A 330 -9.84 17.96 2.44
C SER A 330 -10.80 18.20 3.59
N TRP A 331 -11.23 17.16 4.32
CA TRP A 331 -12.05 17.34 5.52
C TRP A 331 -11.16 17.69 6.73
N GLY A 332 -11.71 18.43 7.67
CA GLY A 332 -10.99 18.79 8.89
C GLY A 332 -9.93 19.86 8.65
N THR A 333 -10.39 21.10 8.38
CA THR A 333 -9.49 22.26 8.21
C THR A 333 -8.60 22.53 9.42
N ASP A 334 -8.99 22.02 10.59
CA ASP A 334 -8.25 22.16 11.86
C ASP A 334 -7.22 21.03 12.08
N TYR A 335 -7.23 20.01 11.21
CA TYR A 335 -6.29 18.90 11.21
C TYR A 335 -5.34 18.97 10.02
N GLY A 336 -4.55 17.91 9.79
CA GLY A 336 -3.60 17.80 8.69
C GLY A 336 -4.17 18.09 7.30
N GLY A 337 -5.47 17.82 7.05
CA GLY A 337 -6.13 18.07 5.77
C GLY A 337 -6.03 19.50 5.25
N ARG A 338 -5.85 20.51 6.09
CA ARG A 338 -5.57 21.90 5.67
C ARG A 338 -4.23 22.09 4.96
N HIS A 339 -3.27 21.19 5.18
CA HIS A 339 -1.96 21.24 4.53
C HIS A 339 -2.05 20.87 3.04
N PHE A 340 -3.07 20.10 2.66
CA PHE A 340 -3.46 19.89 1.28
C PHE A 340 -4.56 20.88 0.93
N GLN A 341 -4.24 21.82 0.07
CA GLN A 341 -5.13 22.92 -0.25
C GLN A 341 -6.49 22.42 -0.73
N PRO A 342 -7.61 23.03 -0.24
CA PRO A 342 -8.99 22.69 -0.66
C PRO A 342 -9.23 22.78 -2.17
N LYS A 343 -8.32 23.41 -2.92
CA LYS A 343 -8.33 23.51 -4.39
C LYS A 343 -8.23 22.17 -5.10
N ILE A 344 -7.80 21.11 -4.42
CA ILE A 344 -7.74 19.74 -4.97
C ILE A 344 -9.11 19.05 -4.89
N ARG A 345 -10.06 19.56 -4.12
CA ARG A 345 -11.44 19.05 -4.12
C ARG A 345 -11.99 19.01 -5.55
N GLY A 346 -12.12 17.81 -6.08
CA GLY A 346 -12.89 17.53 -7.27
C GLY A 346 -12.37 18.04 -8.60
N LYS A 347 -11.10 18.49 -8.72
CA LYS A 347 -10.60 19.03 -10.00
C LYS A 347 -9.41 18.31 -10.61
N GLY A 348 -8.84 17.30 -9.93
CA GLY A 348 -7.51 16.81 -10.31
C GLY A 348 -7.48 15.52 -11.14
N MET A 349 -8.39 14.60 -10.92
CA MET A 349 -8.26 13.24 -11.48
C MET A 349 -9.36 12.85 -12.47
N ILE A 350 -10.44 13.60 -12.58
CA ILE A 350 -11.43 13.40 -13.64
C ILE A 350 -11.08 14.34 -14.78
N GLN A 351 -10.70 13.76 -15.92
CA GLN A 351 -10.48 14.54 -17.14
C GLN A 351 -11.83 14.99 -17.69
N LYS A 352 -11.92 16.25 -18.12
CA LYS A 352 -13.16 16.82 -18.69
C LYS A 352 -13.62 16.10 -19.96
N THR A 353 -12.70 15.43 -20.63
CA THR A 353 -12.93 14.65 -21.86
C THR A 353 -13.42 13.24 -21.58
N MET A 354 -13.36 12.79 -20.31
CA MET A 354 -13.78 11.45 -19.92
C MET A 354 -15.29 11.28 -20.13
N LYS A 355 -15.69 10.18 -20.73
CA LYS A 355 -17.10 9.86 -20.97
C LYS A 355 -17.83 9.59 -19.66
N ARG A 356 -17.25 8.77 -18.79
CA ARG A 356 -17.79 8.46 -17.45
C ARG A 356 -16.70 8.05 -16.49
N PHE A 357 -16.81 8.46 -15.22
CA PHE A 357 -16.13 7.82 -14.10
C PHE A 357 -17.15 6.99 -13.34
N LEU A 358 -16.99 5.67 -13.42
CA LEU A 358 -17.86 4.68 -12.82
C LEU A 358 -17.15 4.04 -11.62
N VAL A 359 -17.85 3.91 -10.50
CA VAL A 359 -17.34 3.25 -9.30
C VAL A 359 -18.30 2.12 -8.93
N MET A 360 -17.80 0.90 -8.95
CA MET A 360 -18.51 -0.24 -8.40
C MET A 360 -18.04 -0.50 -6.98
N ALA A 361 -18.93 -0.29 -6.02
CA ALA A 361 -18.68 -0.48 -4.60
C ALA A 361 -19.90 -1.11 -3.92
N PRO A 362 -19.84 -2.35 -3.45
CA PRO A 362 -20.94 -2.97 -2.67
C PRO A 362 -21.25 -2.20 -1.39
N HIS A 363 -20.22 -1.57 -0.80
CA HIS A 363 -20.30 -0.79 0.44
C HIS A 363 -19.87 0.67 0.22
N PRO A 364 -20.68 1.49 -0.54
CA PRO A 364 -20.30 2.86 -0.81
C PRO A 364 -20.45 3.74 0.44
N ASP A 365 -19.49 4.61 0.67
CA ASP A 365 -19.59 5.67 1.65
C ASP A 365 -19.43 7.07 1.02
N ARG A 366 -19.92 8.12 1.69
CA ARG A 366 -19.93 9.49 1.14
C ARG A 366 -18.52 10.05 0.93
N THR A 367 -17.52 9.55 1.63
CA THR A 367 -16.14 10.05 1.61
C THR A 367 -15.21 9.23 0.73
N MET A 368 -15.68 8.14 0.13
CA MET A 368 -14.85 7.18 -0.61
C MET A 368 -14.08 7.78 -1.78
N LEU A 369 -14.51 8.91 -2.31
CA LEU A 369 -13.88 9.58 -3.45
C LEU A 369 -13.11 10.85 -3.07
N ASP A 370 -12.97 11.19 -1.79
CA ASP A 370 -12.35 12.44 -1.32
C ASP A 370 -10.93 12.70 -1.89
N LEU A 371 -10.16 11.64 -2.18
CA LEU A 371 -8.84 11.74 -2.81
C LEU A 371 -8.88 11.82 -4.33
N ILE A 372 -10.03 11.58 -4.95
CA ILE A 372 -10.19 11.49 -6.41
C ILE A 372 -10.96 12.69 -6.94
N CYS A 373 -12.20 12.90 -6.45
CA CYS A 373 -13.14 13.87 -6.95
C CYS A 373 -14.26 14.15 -5.94
N HIS A 374 -15.15 15.08 -6.27
CA HIS A 374 -16.42 15.18 -5.56
C HIS A 374 -17.28 13.94 -5.89
N ILE A 375 -18.01 13.42 -4.91
CA ILE A 375 -18.79 12.21 -5.09
C ILE A 375 -19.85 12.34 -6.20
N ASP A 376 -20.39 13.54 -6.42
CA ASP A 376 -21.37 13.81 -7.46
C ASP A 376 -20.77 13.84 -8.88
N ASP A 377 -19.42 13.82 -9.01
CA ASP A 377 -18.72 13.74 -10.30
C ASP A 377 -18.52 12.27 -10.77
N ALA A 378 -18.96 11.30 -9.97
CA ALA A 378 -18.86 9.87 -10.28
C ALA A 378 -20.24 9.21 -10.30
N THR A 379 -20.39 8.18 -11.12
CA THR A 379 -21.55 7.29 -11.07
C THR A 379 -21.20 6.11 -10.18
N ILE A 380 -21.94 5.90 -9.08
CA ILE A 380 -21.70 4.81 -8.14
C ILE A 380 -22.77 3.74 -8.31
N VAL A 381 -22.34 2.49 -8.45
CA VAL A 381 -23.18 1.29 -8.51
C VAL A 381 -22.69 0.26 -7.49
N LYS A 382 -23.53 -0.70 -7.15
CA LYS A 382 -23.21 -1.72 -6.15
C LYS A 382 -22.77 -3.06 -6.74
N THR A 383 -23.15 -3.34 -7.99
CA THR A 383 -22.95 -4.64 -8.63
C THR A 383 -22.39 -4.50 -10.04
N TRP A 384 -21.74 -5.56 -10.52
CA TRP A 384 -21.23 -5.59 -11.89
C TRP A 384 -22.35 -5.53 -12.95
N PRO A 385 -23.49 -6.21 -12.82
CA PRO A 385 -24.60 -6.05 -13.77
C PRO A 385 -25.08 -4.61 -13.94
N GLU A 386 -25.14 -3.82 -12.83
CA GLU A 386 -25.48 -2.39 -12.90
C GLU A 386 -24.39 -1.60 -13.65
N ALA A 387 -23.13 -1.88 -13.36
CA ALA A 387 -22.00 -1.27 -14.07
C ALA A 387 -22.04 -1.60 -15.57
N LEU A 388 -22.22 -2.87 -15.89
CA LEU A 388 -22.28 -3.36 -17.28
C LEU A 388 -23.41 -2.71 -18.07
N ALA A 389 -24.61 -2.56 -17.50
CA ALA A 389 -25.73 -1.91 -18.18
C ALA A 389 -25.40 -0.48 -18.61
N LEU A 390 -24.72 0.31 -17.74
CA LEU A 390 -24.28 1.66 -18.08
C LEU A 390 -23.16 1.66 -19.14
N LEU A 391 -22.28 0.69 -19.08
CA LEU A 391 -21.21 0.54 -20.08
C LEU A 391 -21.78 0.14 -21.46
N GLU A 392 -22.79 -0.72 -21.53
CA GLU A 392 -23.44 -1.09 -22.78
C GLU A 392 -24.25 0.05 -23.40
N GLU A 393 -24.84 0.92 -22.55
CA GLU A 393 -25.46 2.18 -22.99
C GLU A 393 -24.43 3.11 -23.61
N ASP A 394 -23.28 3.29 -22.96
CA ASP A 394 -22.20 4.14 -23.41
C ASP A 394 -21.49 3.60 -24.67
N TYR A 395 -21.41 2.27 -24.80
CA TYR A 395 -20.71 1.56 -25.88
C TYR A 395 -21.57 0.47 -26.52
N PRO A 396 -22.62 0.85 -27.29
CA PRO A 396 -23.54 -0.13 -27.92
C PRO A 396 -22.87 -0.97 -29.02
N GLY A 397 -21.76 -0.51 -29.59
CA GLY A 397 -20.97 -1.20 -30.60
C GLY A 397 -19.76 -1.95 -30.04
N ALA A 398 -18.70 -2.04 -30.83
CA ALA A 398 -17.40 -2.57 -30.39
C ALA A 398 -16.74 -1.64 -29.38
N ALA A 399 -15.99 -2.19 -28.44
CA ALA A 399 -15.16 -1.45 -27.49
C ALA A 399 -13.94 -2.30 -27.11
N ARG A 400 -12.81 -1.62 -26.82
CA ARG A 400 -11.64 -2.24 -26.21
C ARG A 400 -11.64 -2.01 -24.71
N VAL A 401 -11.54 -3.08 -23.94
CA VAL A 401 -11.61 -3.07 -22.47
C VAL A 401 -10.31 -3.59 -21.89
N ALA A 402 -9.68 -2.82 -20.99
CA ALA A 402 -8.64 -3.32 -20.11
C ALA A 402 -9.24 -3.70 -18.75
N VAL A 403 -8.91 -4.87 -18.24
CA VAL A 403 -9.19 -5.27 -16.86
C VAL A 403 -7.89 -5.43 -16.10
N ILE A 404 -7.64 -4.54 -15.15
CA ILE A 404 -6.45 -4.54 -14.30
C ILE A 404 -6.82 -5.25 -13.00
N GLN A 405 -6.20 -6.39 -12.74
CA GLN A 405 -6.53 -7.30 -11.66
C GLN A 405 -6.38 -6.67 -10.28
N ASP A 406 -5.34 -5.88 -10.08
CA ASP A 406 -5.15 -5.05 -8.89
C ASP A 406 -4.36 -3.78 -9.23
N GLY A 407 -5.06 -2.68 -9.41
CA GLY A 407 -4.44 -1.38 -9.68
C GLY A 407 -3.78 -0.72 -8.46
N THR A 408 -3.79 -1.38 -7.29
CA THR A 408 -3.15 -0.89 -6.08
C THR A 408 -1.79 -1.52 -5.79
N MET A 409 -1.54 -2.71 -6.33
CA MET A 409 -0.27 -3.43 -6.20
C MET A 409 0.51 -3.47 -7.51
N GLN A 410 -0.18 -3.70 -8.64
CA GLN A 410 0.41 -3.73 -9.97
C GLN A 410 0.78 -2.32 -10.47
N TYR A 411 1.70 -2.25 -11.41
CA TYR A 411 2.00 -1.01 -12.13
C TYR A 411 2.33 -1.30 -13.60
N MET A 412 2.03 -0.36 -14.46
CA MET A 412 2.43 -0.44 -15.87
C MET A 412 3.91 -0.10 -16.03
N LYS A 413 4.67 -1.01 -16.62
CA LYS A 413 6.05 -0.77 -17.04
C LYS A 413 6.08 0.41 -18.03
N ARG A 414 7.19 1.16 -18.05
CA ARG A 414 7.37 2.24 -19.01
C ARG A 414 7.58 1.64 -20.41
N PRO A 415 7.27 2.40 -21.48
CA PRO A 415 7.62 1.95 -22.82
C PRO A 415 9.12 1.65 -22.92
N GLY A 416 9.46 0.39 -23.25
CA GLY A 416 10.85 -0.09 -23.40
C GLY A 416 11.52 -0.60 -22.12
N GLU A 417 10.78 -0.67 -20.98
CA GLU A 417 11.23 -1.26 -19.72
C GLU A 417 10.94 -2.78 -19.67
#